data_7b83d77a214c268d862e96e4887d352e
#
_entry.id   7b83d77a214c268d862e96e4887d352e
#
_cell.length_a   1.000
_cell.length_b   1.000
_cell.length_c   1.000
_cell.angle_alpha   90.00
_cell.angle_beta   90.00
_cell.angle_gamma   90.00
#
_symmetry.space_group_name_H-M   'P 1'
#
loop_
_entity.id
_entity.type
_entity.pdbx_description
1 polymer ?
#
loop_
_entity_poly.entity_id
_entity_poly.type
_entity_poly.pdbx_seq_one_letter_code
_entity_poly.pdbx_strand_id
1 'polypeptide(L)'
;SPEVMGKSPNRHNKLEMSVEPIGEDVRKFLKEEYEEVQRNADEQYEVRDALIEAGMDDEEADNILEVHEENVFVNASRGIKNLREIQEYLLDAFKEFCDEGPLAGEPVIGLMVKLHDAKLHEDAIHRGPSQMIPTTKDAMRKGFLQADPELIEPKQKLRVDTPTDTMGDAMTEVSNRRGDVIDMSEEGDSSVIKCKLPVEELFGFEAALKSATNGQGFFSLIDIIFEPLPRNLQEQTILDIRERKGMKQEMPSLEE
;
A
#
# COMPACT_ATOMS: atom_id res chain seq x y z
N SER A 1 -13.91 -4.10 -3.19
CA SER A 1 -15.17 -3.54 -2.66
C SER A 1 -16.31 -3.72 -3.65
N PRO A 2 -17.57 -3.63 -3.23
CA PRO A 2 -18.66 -3.37 -4.13
C PRO A 2 -18.51 -1.98 -4.76
N GLU A 3 -19.33 -1.69 -5.80
CA GLU A 3 -19.43 -0.32 -6.32
C GLU A 3 -20.04 0.60 -5.25
N VAL A 4 -19.37 1.72 -5.02
CA VAL A 4 -19.76 2.73 -4.04
C VAL A 4 -20.00 4.06 -4.70
N MET A 5 -20.84 4.88 -4.08
CA MET A 5 -21.20 6.19 -4.64
C MET A 5 -20.63 7.31 -3.78
N GLY A 6 -19.82 8.18 -4.43
CA GLY A 6 -19.49 9.50 -3.92
C GLY A 6 -20.47 10.56 -4.40
N LYS A 7 -20.79 11.52 -3.55
CA LYS A 7 -21.69 12.64 -3.87
C LYS A 7 -21.01 13.97 -3.61
N SER A 8 -21.13 14.89 -4.55
CA SER A 8 -20.56 16.23 -4.39
C SER A 8 -21.23 17.01 -3.26
N PRO A 9 -20.52 17.95 -2.62
CA PRO A 9 -21.09 18.82 -1.58
C PRO A 9 -22.37 19.53 -2.00
N ASN A 10 -22.45 19.97 -3.26
CA ASN A 10 -23.65 20.57 -3.83
C ASN A 10 -24.73 19.55 -4.24
N ARG A 11 -24.45 18.22 -4.12
CA ARG A 11 -25.33 17.09 -4.48
C ARG A 11 -25.74 17.00 -5.96
N HIS A 12 -25.08 17.74 -6.83
CA HIS A 12 -25.38 17.74 -8.27
C HIS A 12 -24.57 16.70 -9.05
N ASN A 13 -23.44 16.23 -8.48
CA ASN A 13 -22.60 15.25 -9.12
C ASN A 13 -22.52 13.98 -8.28
N LYS A 14 -22.37 12.84 -8.97
CA LYS A 14 -22.17 11.53 -8.36
C LYS A 14 -21.10 10.79 -9.14
N LEU A 15 -20.26 10.03 -8.45
CA LEU A 15 -19.28 9.13 -9.03
C LEU A 15 -19.53 7.73 -8.47
N GLU A 16 -19.55 6.73 -9.34
CA GLU A 16 -19.61 5.32 -8.96
C GLU A 16 -18.24 4.69 -9.18
N MET A 17 -17.67 4.19 -8.10
CA MET A 17 -16.31 3.63 -8.09
C MET A 17 -16.28 2.32 -7.34
N SER A 18 -15.29 1.47 -7.67
CA SER A 18 -14.91 0.35 -6.82
C SER A 18 -13.42 0.42 -6.53
N VAL A 19 -13.02 -0.26 -5.47
CA VAL A 19 -11.65 -0.32 -4.99
C VAL A 19 -11.29 -1.77 -4.75
N GLU A 20 -10.15 -2.20 -5.26
CA GLU A 20 -9.65 -3.56 -5.09
C GLU A 20 -8.13 -3.59 -4.96
N PRO A 21 -7.55 -4.66 -4.38
CA PRO A 21 -6.11 -4.81 -4.34
C PRO A 21 -5.56 -5.13 -5.74
N ILE A 22 -4.38 -4.60 -6.03
CA ILE A 22 -3.59 -4.99 -7.20
C ILE A 22 -2.89 -6.31 -6.91
N GLY A 23 -2.79 -7.19 -7.93
CA GLY A 23 -2.02 -8.43 -7.85
C GLY A 23 -0.55 -8.20 -7.48
N GLU A 24 0.05 -9.14 -6.76
CA GLU A 24 1.42 -8.99 -6.23
C GLU A 24 2.46 -8.76 -7.35
N ASP A 25 2.34 -9.47 -8.47
CA ASP A 25 3.29 -9.35 -9.59
C ASP A 25 3.16 -7.99 -10.29
N VAL A 26 1.93 -7.47 -10.48
CA VAL A 26 1.69 -6.12 -11.01
C VAL A 26 2.24 -5.07 -10.06
N ARG A 27 2.00 -5.21 -8.75
CA ARG A 27 2.54 -4.29 -7.75
C ARG A 27 4.07 -4.27 -7.75
N LYS A 28 4.69 -5.44 -7.86
CA LYS A 28 6.14 -5.55 -7.96
C LYS A 28 6.67 -4.85 -9.21
N PHE A 29 6.04 -5.06 -10.35
CA PHE A 29 6.38 -4.36 -11.60
C PHE A 29 6.26 -2.84 -11.45
N LEU A 30 5.15 -2.35 -10.87
CA LEU A 30 4.96 -0.91 -10.64
C LEU A 30 6.06 -0.30 -9.78
N LYS A 31 6.52 -1.02 -8.77
CA LYS A 31 7.55 -0.57 -7.85
C LYS A 31 8.96 -0.60 -8.45
N GLU A 32 9.30 -1.66 -9.17
CA GLU A 32 10.69 -1.95 -9.54
C GLU A 32 11.03 -1.54 -10.99
N GLU A 33 10.06 -1.60 -11.91
CA GLU A 33 10.32 -1.53 -13.35
C GLU A 33 9.52 -0.44 -14.08
N TYR A 34 8.35 -0.03 -13.56
CA TYR A 34 7.42 0.85 -14.26
C TYR A 34 8.04 2.16 -14.74
N GLU A 35 8.77 2.86 -13.88
CA GLU A 35 9.40 4.15 -14.25
C GLU A 35 10.45 3.99 -15.36
N GLU A 36 11.18 2.87 -15.35
CA GLU A 36 12.19 2.58 -16.36
C GLU A 36 11.52 2.25 -17.70
N VAL A 37 10.50 1.39 -17.68
CA VAL A 37 9.73 1.03 -18.88
C VAL A 37 9.05 2.27 -19.45
N GLN A 38 8.36 3.07 -18.61
CA GLN A 38 7.69 4.30 -19.05
C GLN A 38 8.67 5.33 -19.67
N ARG A 39 9.87 5.43 -19.12
CA ARG A 39 10.89 6.37 -19.63
C ARG A 39 11.50 5.93 -20.95
N ASN A 40 11.63 4.63 -21.16
CA ASN A 40 12.27 4.03 -22.33
C ASN A 40 11.29 3.65 -23.43
N ALA A 41 9.98 3.62 -23.15
CA ALA A 41 8.96 3.29 -24.12
C ALA A 41 8.89 4.35 -25.23
N ASP A 42 9.02 3.93 -26.46
CA ASP A 42 8.83 4.79 -27.64
C ASP A 42 7.34 5.03 -27.92
N GLU A 43 6.48 4.06 -27.52
CA GLU A 43 5.04 4.12 -27.71
C GLU A 43 4.28 3.62 -26.46
N GLN A 44 3.10 4.18 -26.22
CA GLN A 44 2.28 3.89 -25.03
C GLN A 44 1.88 2.41 -24.88
N TYR A 45 1.79 1.66 -25.98
CA TYR A 45 1.45 0.24 -25.93
C TYR A 45 2.53 -0.62 -25.25
N GLU A 46 3.80 -0.19 -25.23
CA GLU A 46 4.88 -0.92 -24.57
C GLU A 46 4.69 -0.98 -23.04
N VAL A 47 4.25 0.12 -22.45
CA VAL A 47 3.90 0.18 -21.02
C VAL A 47 2.69 -0.70 -20.71
N ARG A 48 1.67 -0.64 -21.59
CA ARG A 48 0.49 -1.48 -21.49
C ARG A 48 0.84 -2.98 -21.54
N ASP A 49 1.62 -3.38 -22.53
CA ASP A 49 1.98 -4.79 -22.72
C ASP A 49 2.82 -5.31 -21.53
N ALA A 50 3.70 -4.51 -20.97
CA ALA A 50 4.45 -4.84 -19.76
C ALA A 50 3.54 -5.02 -18.53
N LEU A 51 2.51 -4.20 -18.37
CA LEU A 51 1.51 -4.36 -17.30
C LEU A 51 0.69 -5.65 -17.46
N ILE A 52 0.34 -6.01 -18.71
CA ILE A 52 -0.36 -7.28 -19.01
C ILE A 52 0.56 -8.47 -18.73
N GLU A 53 1.83 -8.41 -19.13
CA GLU A 53 2.83 -9.44 -18.82
C GLU A 53 3.02 -9.61 -17.31
N ALA A 54 2.92 -8.52 -16.55
CA ALA A 54 2.92 -8.55 -15.09
C ALA A 54 1.62 -9.10 -14.47
N GLY A 55 0.59 -9.36 -15.28
CA GLY A 55 -0.65 -10.01 -14.85
C GLY A 55 -1.87 -9.08 -14.69
N MET A 56 -1.81 -7.85 -15.20
CA MET A 56 -2.98 -6.98 -15.28
C MET A 56 -3.93 -7.45 -16.39
N ASP A 57 -5.23 -7.26 -16.19
CA ASP A 57 -6.24 -7.55 -17.22
C ASP A 57 -6.08 -6.60 -18.43
N ASP A 58 -6.29 -7.11 -19.64
CA ASP A 58 -6.12 -6.37 -20.90
C ASP A 58 -7.01 -5.12 -20.95
N GLU A 59 -8.29 -5.23 -20.54
CA GLU A 59 -9.24 -4.11 -20.56
C GLU A 59 -8.86 -3.06 -19.52
N GLU A 60 -8.34 -3.47 -18.37
CA GLU A 60 -7.84 -2.56 -17.33
C GLU A 60 -6.59 -1.81 -17.80
N ALA A 61 -5.61 -2.52 -18.36
CA ALA A 61 -4.38 -1.93 -18.87
C ALA A 61 -4.65 -0.92 -20.01
N ASP A 62 -5.60 -1.19 -20.88
CA ASP A 62 -6.04 -0.30 -21.96
C ASP A 62 -6.68 1.01 -21.45
N ASN A 63 -7.26 0.99 -20.27
CA ASN A 63 -8.07 2.07 -19.73
C ASN A 63 -7.48 2.75 -18.49
N ILE A 64 -6.17 2.62 -18.27
CA ILE A 64 -5.48 3.31 -17.18
C ILE A 64 -5.56 4.82 -17.40
N LEU A 65 -6.00 5.54 -16.37
CA LEU A 65 -6.01 7.00 -16.33
C LEU A 65 -4.76 7.55 -15.66
N GLU A 66 -4.27 6.88 -14.62
CA GLU A 66 -3.11 7.30 -13.84
C GLU A 66 -2.46 6.11 -13.14
N VAL A 67 -1.14 6.16 -13.01
CA VAL A 67 -0.35 5.34 -12.10
C VAL A 67 0.34 6.27 -11.11
N HIS A 68 0.18 6.02 -9.82
CA HIS A 68 0.83 6.79 -8.76
C HIS A 68 1.44 5.84 -7.75
N GLU A 69 2.77 5.81 -7.71
CA GLU A 69 3.53 4.82 -6.95
C GLU A 69 3.09 3.37 -7.30
N GLU A 70 2.69 2.57 -6.32
CA GLU A 70 2.20 1.20 -6.50
C GLU A 70 0.66 1.14 -6.69
N ASN A 71 0.02 2.25 -7.13
CA ASN A 71 -1.44 2.36 -7.24
C ASN A 71 -1.87 2.73 -8.66
N VAL A 72 -3.05 2.28 -9.06
CA VAL A 72 -3.58 2.47 -10.42
C VAL A 72 -5.02 3.00 -10.39
N PHE A 73 -5.31 3.98 -11.25
CA PHE A 73 -6.67 4.46 -11.48
C PHE A 73 -7.11 4.09 -12.91
N VAL A 74 -8.20 3.36 -13.03
CA VAL A 74 -8.73 2.81 -14.28
C VAL A 74 -10.11 3.41 -14.61
N ASN A 75 -10.33 3.72 -15.87
CA ASN A 75 -11.66 4.07 -16.38
C ASN A 75 -12.39 2.82 -16.85
N ALA A 76 -13.18 2.21 -15.99
CA ALA A 76 -14.02 1.05 -16.30
C ALA A 76 -15.42 1.44 -16.84
N SER A 77 -15.63 2.71 -17.18
CA SER A 77 -16.92 3.20 -17.66
C SER A 77 -17.12 2.93 -19.16
N ARG A 78 -18.38 2.81 -19.54
CA ARG A 78 -18.78 2.68 -20.97
C ARG A 78 -18.95 4.02 -21.71
N GLY A 79 -18.36 5.08 -21.16
CA GLY A 79 -18.38 6.42 -21.72
C GLY A 79 -19.15 7.41 -20.82
N ILE A 80 -18.40 8.30 -20.20
CA ILE A 80 -18.94 9.37 -19.34
C ILE A 80 -18.91 10.68 -20.13
N LYS A 81 -20.08 11.30 -20.25
CA LYS A 81 -20.18 12.65 -20.85
C LYS A 81 -19.40 13.65 -19.98
N ASN A 82 -18.56 14.47 -20.62
CA ASN A 82 -17.73 15.49 -19.97
C ASN A 82 -16.63 14.94 -19.02
N LEU A 83 -16.25 13.67 -19.11
CA LEU A 83 -15.17 13.11 -18.28
C LEU A 83 -13.87 13.93 -18.39
N ARG A 84 -13.49 14.32 -19.62
CA ARG A 84 -12.26 15.10 -19.87
C ARG A 84 -12.20 16.43 -19.11
N GLU A 85 -13.36 17.05 -18.83
CA GLU A 85 -13.42 18.33 -18.13
C GLU A 85 -13.13 18.19 -16.62
N ILE A 86 -13.35 17.01 -16.04
CA ILE A 86 -13.15 16.74 -14.62
C ILE A 86 -11.97 15.80 -14.34
N GLN A 87 -11.37 15.23 -15.39
CA GLN A 87 -10.33 14.19 -15.26
C GLN A 87 -9.17 14.65 -14.37
N GLU A 88 -8.67 15.85 -14.58
CA GLU A 88 -7.59 16.42 -13.78
C GLU A 88 -7.94 16.40 -12.27
N TYR A 89 -9.17 16.78 -11.91
CA TYR A 89 -9.62 16.77 -10.51
C TYR A 89 -9.74 15.38 -9.92
N LEU A 90 -10.10 14.37 -10.74
CA LEU A 90 -10.14 12.97 -10.32
C LEU A 90 -8.71 12.46 -10.04
N LEU A 91 -7.76 12.79 -10.92
CA LEU A 91 -6.37 12.37 -10.79
C LEU A 91 -5.69 13.05 -9.60
N ASP A 92 -5.91 14.35 -9.39
CA ASP A 92 -5.40 15.05 -8.21
C ASP A 92 -5.93 14.43 -6.92
N ALA A 93 -7.24 14.16 -6.86
CA ALA A 93 -7.86 13.52 -5.72
C ALA A 93 -7.31 12.11 -5.47
N PHE A 94 -7.02 11.36 -6.53
CA PHE A 94 -6.42 10.03 -6.44
C PHE A 94 -5.01 10.07 -5.86
N LYS A 95 -4.15 10.97 -6.36
CA LYS A 95 -2.78 11.14 -5.83
C LYS A 95 -2.79 11.53 -4.36
N GLU A 96 -3.57 12.55 -3.99
CA GLU A 96 -3.70 12.98 -2.60
C GLU A 96 -4.26 11.86 -1.69
N PHE A 97 -5.15 11.02 -2.20
CA PHE A 97 -5.68 9.88 -1.46
C PHE A 97 -4.64 8.77 -1.28
N CYS A 98 -3.80 8.52 -2.29
CA CYS A 98 -2.72 7.55 -2.19
C CYS A 98 -1.61 8.02 -1.25
N ASP A 99 -1.31 9.32 -1.24
CA ASP A 99 -0.28 9.89 -0.36
C ASP A 99 -0.72 9.91 1.11
N GLU A 100 -2.01 10.15 1.36
CA GLU A 100 -2.59 10.25 2.70
C GLU A 100 -3.86 9.38 2.82
N GLY A 101 -3.66 8.08 3.03
CA GLY A 101 -4.74 7.10 3.16
C GLY A 101 -5.63 7.30 4.39
N PRO A 102 -6.91 6.90 4.31
CA PRO A 102 -7.92 7.23 5.32
C PRO A 102 -7.76 6.49 6.65
N LEU A 103 -6.97 5.41 6.72
CA LEU A 103 -6.77 4.70 7.99
C LEU A 103 -6.05 5.57 9.01
N ALA A 104 -4.86 6.05 8.66
CA ALA A 104 -3.98 6.76 9.57
C ALA A 104 -3.14 7.86 8.88
N GLY A 105 -3.55 8.32 7.67
CA GLY A 105 -2.79 9.31 6.91
C GLY A 105 -1.41 8.79 6.50
N GLU A 106 -1.26 7.48 6.34
CA GLU A 106 -0.08 6.84 5.78
C GLU A 106 -0.29 6.56 4.29
N PRO A 107 0.77 6.48 3.48
CA PRO A 107 0.64 6.16 2.07
C PRO A 107 -0.09 4.84 1.83
N VAL A 108 -0.94 4.83 0.81
CA VAL A 108 -1.64 3.63 0.34
C VAL A 108 -0.78 2.95 -0.73
N ILE A 109 -0.69 1.64 -0.67
CA ILE A 109 0.01 0.85 -1.69
C ILE A 109 -0.83 -0.33 -2.16
N GLY A 110 -0.68 -0.68 -3.44
CA GLY A 110 -1.35 -1.83 -4.04
C GLY A 110 -2.85 -1.62 -4.25
N LEU A 111 -3.27 -0.39 -4.53
CA LEU A 111 -4.67 0.00 -4.75
C LEU A 111 -4.98 0.13 -6.23
N MET A 112 -6.04 -0.54 -6.68
CA MET A 112 -6.70 -0.26 -7.95
C MET A 112 -8.05 0.41 -7.70
N VAL A 113 -8.23 1.61 -8.25
CA VAL A 113 -9.50 2.33 -8.27
C VAL A 113 -10.11 2.22 -9.66
N LYS A 114 -11.37 1.82 -9.76
CA LYS A 114 -12.12 1.75 -11.02
C LYS A 114 -13.27 2.75 -11.01
N LEU A 115 -13.32 3.62 -12.01
CA LEU A 115 -14.45 4.52 -12.25
C LEU A 115 -15.46 3.82 -13.15
N HIS A 116 -16.63 3.48 -12.64
CA HIS A 116 -17.68 2.77 -13.39
C HIS A 116 -18.68 3.69 -14.06
N ASP A 117 -19.12 4.75 -13.37
CA ASP A 117 -20.06 5.73 -13.91
C ASP A 117 -19.90 7.10 -13.23
N ALA A 118 -20.36 8.14 -13.92
CA ALA A 118 -20.47 9.48 -13.36
C ALA A 118 -21.73 10.19 -13.85
N LYS A 119 -22.50 10.67 -12.91
CA LYS A 119 -23.61 11.59 -13.20
C LYS A 119 -23.19 13.01 -12.87
N LEU A 120 -22.92 13.79 -13.92
CA LEU A 120 -22.40 15.14 -13.82
C LEU A 120 -23.47 16.17 -14.14
N HIS A 121 -23.47 17.29 -13.43
CA HIS A 121 -24.34 18.44 -13.75
C HIS A 121 -24.00 18.98 -15.15
N GLU A 122 -24.99 19.46 -15.90
CA GLU A 122 -24.78 19.96 -17.28
C GLU A 122 -23.94 21.24 -17.31
N ASP A 123 -24.14 22.14 -16.34
CA ASP A 123 -23.39 23.37 -16.23
C ASP A 123 -22.03 23.13 -15.53
N ALA A 124 -20.95 23.52 -16.21
CA ALA A 124 -19.57 23.37 -15.76
C ALA A 124 -19.28 24.05 -14.41
N ILE A 125 -19.99 25.13 -14.07
CA ILE A 125 -19.81 25.86 -12.81
C ILE A 125 -20.07 24.99 -11.58
N HIS A 126 -20.86 23.91 -11.75
CA HIS A 126 -21.19 22.95 -10.68
C HIS A 126 -20.26 21.74 -10.64
N ARG A 127 -19.22 21.67 -11.52
CA ARG A 127 -18.26 20.57 -11.64
C ARG A 127 -16.83 20.99 -11.33
N GLY A 128 -16.63 22.12 -10.69
CA GLY A 128 -15.30 22.62 -10.35
C GLY A 128 -14.56 21.76 -9.29
N PRO A 129 -13.27 22.05 -9.04
CA PRO A 129 -12.41 21.26 -8.16
C PRO A 129 -12.98 21.15 -6.74
N SER A 130 -13.59 22.22 -6.21
CA SER A 130 -14.25 22.23 -4.89
C SER A 130 -15.44 21.26 -4.77
N GLN A 131 -15.95 20.76 -5.88
CA GLN A 131 -17.00 19.76 -5.93
C GLN A 131 -16.44 18.37 -6.25
N MET A 132 -15.58 18.28 -7.27
CA MET A 132 -15.13 16.98 -7.79
C MET A 132 -14.08 16.30 -6.91
N ILE A 133 -13.10 17.04 -6.38
CA ILE A 133 -12.06 16.48 -5.51
C ILE A 133 -12.67 15.81 -4.25
N PRO A 134 -13.54 16.49 -3.47
CA PRO A 134 -14.17 15.85 -2.33
C PRO A 134 -15.06 14.65 -2.71
N THR A 135 -15.76 14.73 -3.85
CA THR A 135 -16.60 13.63 -4.33
C THR A 135 -15.79 12.38 -4.65
N THR A 136 -14.64 12.55 -5.30
CA THR A 136 -13.74 11.48 -5.67
C THR A 136 -13.14 10.83 -4.41
N LYS A 137 -12.63 11.65 -3.49
CA LYS A 137 -12.10 11.16 -2.20
C LYS A 137 -13.17 10.42 -1.38
N ASP A 138 -14.42 10.92 -1.34
CA ASP A 138 -15.52 10.26 -0.65
C ASP A 138 -15.84 8.87 -1.25
N ALA A 139 -15.89 8.76 -2.58
CA ALA A 139 -16.08 7.48 -3.25
C ALA A 139 -14.93 6.51 -2.96
N MET A 140 -13.68 6.95 -3.15
CA MET A 140 -12.50 6.12 -2.89
C MET A 140 -12.42 5.69 -1.43
N ARG A 141 -12.67 6.60 -0.48
CA ARG A 141 -12.69 6.29 0.95
C ARG A 141 -13.71 5.19 1.30
N LYS A 142 -14.92 5.32 0.79
CA LYS A 142 -15.97 4.31 1.01
C LYS A 142 -15.59 2.96 0.41
N GLY A 143 -15.07 2.95 -0.80
CA GLY A 143 -14.60 1.73 -1.45
C GLY A 143 -13.43 1.09 -0.69
N PHE A 144 -12.44 1.90 -0.30
CA PHE A 144 -11.27 1.45 0.44
C PHE A 144 -11.63 0.82 1.79
N LEU A 145 -12.47 1.49 2.59
CA LEU A 145 -12.89 0.96 3.88
C LEU A 145 -13.72 -0.32 3.78
N GLN A 146 -14.47 -0.50 2.67
CA GLN A 146 -15.21 -1.73 2.42
C GLN A 146 -14.35 -2.87 1.82
N ALA A 147 -13.14 -2.56 1.37
CA ALA A 147 -12.19 -3.53 0.87
C ALA A 147 -11.35 -4.19 1.99
N ASP A 148 -11.68 -3.95 3.26
CA ASP A 148 -10.97 -4.47 4.44
C ASP A 148 -9.46 -4.13 4.42
N PRO A 149 -9.09 -2.85 4.39
CA PRO A 149 -7.69 -2.44 4.32
C PRO A 149 -6.94 -2.77 5.61
N GLU A 150 -5.67 -3.12 5.46
CA GLU A 150 -4.78 -3.43 6.57
C GLU A 150 -3.61 -2.44 6.63
N LEU A 151 -3.20 -2.07 7.85
CA LEU A 151 -1.94 -1.37 8.04
C LEU A 151 -0.79 -2.36 7.86
N ILE A 152 0.22 -1.98 7.11
CA ILE A 152 1.43 -2.76 6.89
C ILE A 152 2.59 -2.17 7.70
N GLU A 153 3.50 -3.02 8.14
CA GLU A 153 4.70 -2.62 8.87
C GLU A 153 5.98 -2.96 8.09
N PRO A 154 7.03 -2.11 8.16
CA PRO A 154 8.32 -2.46 7.59
C PRO A 154 8.97 -3.54 8.46
N LYS A 155 9.47 -4.60 7.81
CA LYS A 155 10.30 -5.63 8.42
C LYS A 155 11.65 -5.67 7.75
N GLN A 156 12.71 -5.89 8.53
CA GLN A 156 14.03 -6.17 7.99
C GLN A 156 14.24 -7.67 7.89
N LYS A 157 14.64 -8.14 6.70
CA LYS A 157 15.23 -9.46 6.53
C LYS A 157 16.68 -9.39 6.98
N LEU A 158 17.03 -10.19 7.95
CA LEU A 158 18.34 -10.21 8.57
C LEU A 158 19.02 -11.57 8.37
N ARG A 159 20.34 -11.53 8.24
CA ARG A 159 21.23 -12.65 8.47
C ARG A 159 21.82 -12.50 9.87
N VAL A 160 21.62 -13.48 10.73
CA VAL A 160 22.22 -13.56 12.06
C VAL A 160 23.25 -14.69 12.04
N ASP A 161 24.49 -14.34 12.37
CA ASP A 161 25.59 -15.29 12.50
C ASP A 161 25.91 -15.48 13.99
N THR A 162 25.98 -16.73 14.46
CA THR A 162 26.20 -17.08 15.87
C THR A 162 26.94 -18.44 15.98
N PRO A 163 27.65 -18.69 17.06
CA PRO A 163 28.14 -20.06 17.35
C PRO A 163 26.97 -21.04 17.42
N THR A 164 27.21 -22.28 16.98
CA THR A 164 26.17 -23.31 16.94
C THR A 164 25.59 -23.64 18.33
N ASP A 165 26.39 -23.54 19.37
CA ASP A 165 25.96 -23.78 20.77
C ASP A 165 25.02 -22.69 21.31
N THR A 166 25.02 -21.49 20.73
CA THR A 166 24.15 -20.37 21.12
C THR A 166 23.04 -20.08 20.10
N MET A 167 22.89 -20.91 19.07
CA MET A 167 21.87 -20.74 18.03
C MET A 167 20.45 -20.69 18.62
N GLY A 168 20.14 -21.57 19.59
CA GLY A 168 18.82 -21.59 20.24
C GLY A 168 18.49 -20.32 21.01
N ASP A 169 19.49 -19.71 21.65
CA ASP A 169 19.32 -18.44 22.37
C ASP A 169 19.11 -17.28 21.39
N ALA A 170 19.86 -17.26 20.28
CA ALA A 170 19.65 -16.28 19.21
C ALA A 170 18.25 -16.37 18.58
N MET A 171 17.75 -17.60 18.33
CA MET A 171 16.38 -17.81 17.85
C MET A 171 15.33 -17.34 18.85
N THR A 172 15.57 -17.53 20.13
CA THR A 172 14.68 -17.05 21.20
C THR A 172 14.60 -15.52 21.18
N GLU A 173 15.71 -14.82 21.00
CA GLU A 173 15.72 -13.37 20.87
C GLU A 173 14.96 -12.88 19.63
N VAL A 174 15.08 -13.57 18.50
CA VAL A 174 14.29 -13.28 17.30
C VAL A 174 12.78 -13.43 17.58
N SER A 175 12.40 -14.57 18.17
CA SER A 175 10.99 -14.87 18.46
C SER A 175 10.36 -13.93 19.49
N ASN A 176 11.11 -13.52 20.52
CA ASN A 176 10.65 -12.56 21.53
C ASN A 176 10.33 -11.16 20.95
N ARG A 177 10.82 -10.88 19.73
CA ARG A 177 10.67 -9.61 19.03
C ARG A 177 9.73 -9.71 17.81
N ARG A 178 8.74 -10.56 17.87
CA ARG A 178 7.80 -10.80 16.77
C ARG A 178 8.50 -11.20 15.46
N GLY A 179 9.73 -11.74 15.56
CA GLY A 179 10.50 -12.15 14.40
C GLY A 179 10.14 -13.55 13.94
N ASP A 180 10.20 -13.76 12.63
CA ASP A 180 9.99 -15.04 11.98
C ASP A 180 11.33 -15.58 11.44
N VAL A 181 11.70 -16.80 11.80
CA VAL A 181 12.84 -17.50 11.20
C VAL A 181 12.44 -18.03 9.82
N ILE A 182 13.20 -17.66 8.79
CA ILE A 182 12.96 -18.04 7.40
C ILE A 182 13.76 -19.30 7.04
N ASP A 183 15.03 -19.32 7.43
CA ASP A 183 15.98 -20.36 7.05
C ASP A 183 17.09 -20.48 8.10
N MET A 184 17.68 -21.67 8.21
CA MET A 184 18.81 -21.93 9.11
C MET A 184 19.79 -22.85 8.42
N SER A 185 21.09 -22.58 8.59
CA SER A 185 22.17 -23.45 8.14
C SER A 185 23.30 -23.49 9.15
N GLU A 186 23.99 -24.60 9.23
CA GLU A 186 25.22 -24.78 10.02
C GLU A 186 26.42 -24.78 9.09
N GLU A 187 27.41 -23.97 9.44
CA GLU A 187 28.67 -23.85 8.72
C GLU A 187 29.85 -24.14 9.67
N GLY A 188 30.11 -25.42 9.92
CA GLY A 188 31.11 -25.88 10.92
C GLY A 188 30.68 -25.57 12.34
N ASP A 189 31.46 -24.76 13.06
CA ASP A 189 31.16 -24.35 14.44
C ASP A 189 30.24 -23.09 14.53
N SER A 190 29.78 -22.60 13.37
CA SER A 190 28.93 -21.43 13.28
C SER A 190 27.58 -21.80 12.67
N SER A 191 26.55 -21.08 13.07
CA SER A 191 25.21 -21.18 12.51
C SER A 191 24.77 -19.82 11.92
N VAL A 192 24.06 -19.90 10.81
CA VAL A 192 23.46 -18.77 10.12
C VAL A 192 21.95 -18.90 10.23
N ILE A 193 21.30 -17.87 10.74
CA ILE A 193 19.84 -17.76 10.82
C ILE A 193 19.40 -16.63 9.91
N LYS A 194 18.55 -16.91 8.93
CA LYS A 194 17.84 -15.88 8.17
C LYS A 194 16.48 -15.67 8.80
N CYS A 195 16.19 -14.45 9.17
CA CYS A 195 14.95 -14.08 9.84
C CYS A 195 14.42 -12.74 9.34
N LYS A 196 13.17 -12.42 9.67
CA LYS A 196 12.58 -11.11 9.50
C LYS A 196 12.11 -10.60 10.85
N LEU A 197 12.45 -9.35 11.15
CA LEU A 197 12.00 -8.64 12.35
C LEU A 197 11.34 -7.32 11.97
N PRO A 198 10.23 -6.94 12.63
CA PRO A 198 9.67 -5.60 12.52
C PRO A 198 10.72 -4.55 12.90
N VAL A 199 10.77 -3.45 12.14
CA VAL A 199 11.75 -2.37 12.39
C VAL A 199 11.60 -1.81 13.80
N GLU A 200 10.39 -1.70 14.31
CA GLU A 200 10.10 -1.26 15.68
C GLU A 200 10.78 -2.13 16.75
N GLU A 201 10.89 -3.43 16.51
CA GLU A 201 11.47 -4.41 17.45
C GLU A 201 12.99 -4.51 17.37
N LEU A 202 13.63 -3.85 16.40
CA LEU A 202 15.09 -3.87 16.26
C LEU A 202 15.80 -3.00 17.31
N PHE A 203 15.06 -2.11 17.97
CA PHE A 203 15.66 -1.29 19.00
C PHE A 203 16.21 -2.16 20.16
N GLY A 204 17.52 -2.07 20.38
CA GLY A 204 18.22 -2.89 21.38
C GLY A 204 18.47 -4.36 20.99
N PHE A 205 18.12 -4.78 19.76
CA PHE A 205 18.32 -6.17 19.32
C PHE A 205 19.80 -6.58 19.31
N GLU A 206 20.70 -5.70 18.85
CA GLU A 206 22.15 -6.01 18.85
C GLU A 206 22.67 -6.34 20.24
N ALA A 207 22.31 -5.54 21.23
CA ALA A 207 22.75 -5.74 22.62
C ALA A 207 22.19 -7.05 23.20
N ALA A 208 20.91 -7.34 22.94
CA ALA A 208 20.27 -8.57 23.38
C ALA A 208 20.89 -9.80 22.71
N LEU A 209 21.10 -9.75 21.38
CA LEU A 209 21.76 -10.83 20.62
C LEU A 209 23.18 -11.10 21.14
N LYS A 210 23.99 -10.07 21.37
CA LYS A 210 25.32 -10.22 21.96
C LYS A 210 25.27 -10.83 23.36
N SER A 211 24.31 -10.41 24.19
CA SER A 211 24.13 -10.98 25.52
C SER A 211 23.77 -12.45 25.45
N ALA A 212 22.84 -12.85 24.58
CA ALA A 212 22.40 -14.22 24.39
C ALA A 212 23.48 -15.13 23.80
N THR A 213 24.43 -14.58 23.04
CA THR A 213 25.47 -15.34 22.32
C THR A 213 26.87 -15.13 22.89
N ASN A 214 27.00 -14.75 24.16
CA ASN A 214 28.30 -14.51 24.82
C ASN A 214 29.21 -13.50 24.09
N GLY A 215 28.59 -12.48 23.44
CA GLY A 215 29.28 -11.44 22.69
C GLY A 215 29.68 -11.82 21.26
N GLN A 216 29.36 -13.02 20.78
CA GLN A 216 29.83 -13.54 19.50
C GLN A 216 28.81 -13.39 18.36
N GLY A 217 27.50 -13.26 18.67
CA GLY A 217 26.47 -13.07 17.66
C GLY A 217 26.52 -11.67 17.02
N PHE A 218 26.30 -11.63 15.73
CA PHE A 218 26.11 -10.39 14.98
C PHE A 218 25.05 -10.59 13.90
N PHE A 219 24.50 -9.48 13.40
CA PHE A 219 23.53 -9.55 12.30
C PHE A 219 23.86 -8.53 11.21
N SER A 220 23.37 -8.80 10.02
CA SER A 220 23.45 -7.90 8.87
C SER A 220 22.11 -7.83 8.16
N LEU A 221 21.81 -6.67 7.58
CA LEU A 221 20.63 -6.45 6.77
C LEU A 221 20.77 -7.14 5.42
N ILE A 222 19.76 -7.92 5.02
CA ILE A 222 19.64 -8.49 3.68
C ILE A 222 18.72 -7.62 2.84
N ASP A 223 17.52 -7.25 3.38
CA ASP A 223 16.47 -6.58 2.63
C ASP A 223 15.46 -5.91 3.57
N ILE A 224 14.65 -4.99 3.04
CA ILE A 224 13.52 -4.38 3.75
C ILE A 224 12.25 -4.73 2.99
N ILE A 225 11.28 -5.31 3.69
CA ILE A 225 9.98 -5.69 3.15
C ILE A 225 8.86 -5.06 3.95
N PHE A 226 7.66 -4.99 3.35
CA PHE A 226 6.45 -4.57 4.02
C PHE A 226 5.49 -5.75 4.12
N GLU A 227 4.99 -6.03 5.32
CA GLU A 227 4.03 -7.10 5.58
C GLU A 227 2.88 -6.58 6.45
N PRO A 228 1.68 -7.21 6.37
CA PRO A 228 0.57 -6.81 7.22
C PRO A 228 0.93 -6.86 8.70
N LEU A 229 0.57 -5.81 9.42
CA LEU A 229 0.65 -5.79 10.88
C LEU A 229 -0.33 -6.84 11.44
N PRO A 230 0.03 -7.62 12.48
CA PRO A 230 -0.90 -8.58 13.08
C PRO A 230 -2.26 -7.96 13.43
N ARG A 231 -3.36 -8.65 13.10
CA ARG A 231 -4.73 -8.11 13.24
C ARG A 231 -5.06 -7.57 14.63
N ASN A 232 -4.53 -8.22 15.67
CA ASN A 232 -4.73 -7.78 17.06
C ASN A 232 -4.00 -6.47 17.41
N LEU A 233 -3.07 -6.01 16.58
CA LEU A 233 -2.34 -4.75 16.75
C LEU A 233 -2.85 -3.63 15.85
N GLN A 234 -3.62 -3.95 14.80
CA GLN A 234 -4.08 -2.99 13.78
C GLN A 234 -4.77 -1.78 14.39
N GLU A 235 -5.86 -2.00 15.15
CA GLU A 235 -6.68 -0.94 15.70
C GLU A 235 -5.88 0.02 16.59
N GLN A 236 -5.14 -0.53 17.56
CA GLN A 236 -4.35 0.30 18.48
C GLN A 236 -3.29 1.10 17.74
N THR A 237 -2.57 0.47 16.81
CA THR A 237 -1.52 1.16 16.04
C THR A 237 -2.10 2.26 15.15
N ILE A 238 -3.26 2.02 14.51
CA ILE A 238 -3.97 3.04 13.73
C ILE A 238 -4.31 4.24 14.61
N LEU A 239 -4.89 4.02 15.80
CA LEU A 239 -5.26 5.08 16.73
C LEU A 239 -4.04 5.86 17.22
N ASP A 240 -2.94 5.18 17.53
CA ASP A 240 -1.69 5.80 17.99
C ASP A 240 -1.06 6.68 16.89
N ILE A 241 -1.11 6.24 15.62
CA ILE A 241 -0.63 7.04 14.49
C ILE A 241 -1.54 8.26 14.29
N ARG A 242 -2.86 8.07 14.32
CA ARG A 242 -3.84 9.15 14.19
C ARG A 242 -3.64 10.21 15.29
N GLU A 243 -3.40 9.80 16.52
CA GLU A 243 -3.09 10.72 17.63
C GLU A 243 -1.82 11.54 17.36
N ARG A 244 -0.72 10.86 16.96
CA ARG A 244 0.55 11.53 16.63
C ARG A 244 0.43 12.55 15.50
N LYS A 245 -0.45 12.28 14.53
CA LYS A 245 -0.74 13.17 13.39
C LYS A 245 -1.81 14.21 13.67
N GLY A 246 -2.39 14.25 14.88
CA GLY A 246 -3.46 15.19 15.25
C GLY A 246 -4.79 14.91 14.55
N MET A 247 -4.99 13.69 14.08
CA MET A 247 -6.26 13.22 13.51
C MET A 247 -7.24 12.85 14.64
N LYS A 248 -8.53 12.69 14.31
CA LYS A 248 -9.51 12.16 15.26
C LYS A 248 -9.11 10.78 15.76
N GLN A 249 -9.16 10.58 17.07
CA GLN A 249 -8.86 9.32 17.77
C GLN A 249 -10.04 8.33 17.70
N GLU A 250 -10.47 8.00 16.50
CA GLU A 250 -11.50 7.02 16.22
C GLU A 250 -11.17 6.27 14.92
N MET A 251 -11.61 5.03 14.82
CA MET A 251 -11.46 4.29 13.57
C MET A 251 -12.27 4.97 12.47
N PRO A 252 -11.72 5.10 11.25
CA PRO A 252 -12.43 5.72 10.14
C PRO A 252 -13.70 4.93 9.81
N SER A 253 -14.79 5.64 9.57
CA SER A 253 -16.10 5.05 9.27
C SER A 253 -16.61 5.44 7.88
N LEU A 254 -17.62 4.74 7.39
CA LEU A 254 -18.24 5.03 6.10
C LEU A 254 -19.08 6.32 6.11
N GLU A 255 -19.43 6.84 7.29
CA GLU A 255 -20.37 7.96 7.48
C GLU A 255 -19.68 9.31 7.65
N GLU A 256 -18.35 9.38 7.63
CA GLU A 256 -17.58 10.64 7.78
C GLU A 256 -17.58 11.52 6.54
#